data_0504703c752956e4ced13b6577697167
#
_entry.id   0504703c752956e4ced13b6577697167
#
_cell.length_a   1.000
_cell.length_b   1.000
_cell.length_c   1.000
_cell.angle_alpha   90.00
_cell.angle_beta   90.00
_cell.angle_gamma   90.00
#
_symmetry.space_group_name_H-M   'P 1'
#
loop_
_entity.id
_entity.type
_entity.pdbx_description
1 polymer ?
#
loop_
_entity_poly.entity_id
_entity_poly.type
_entity_poly.pdbx_seq_one_letter_code
_entity_poly.pdbx_strand_id
1 'polypeptide(L)'
;FGQEDVIDLTLSNAISKYLAEVGAEYGRTKTYSLKLIQKFPIARHVITKIKSTHIAEHVALRKKGIEDLGLDPVASSTLQHELLHIRGVLSHAAVMWDIDIDLNAFDKATAQLRKTRQISSSQKRDRLPTNDELMALTKYFVQKWRNPNYSYPMHLIIWFAIYSCRREAEITRMKLIDFDRHNNSWKIRDLKNPTGSKGNHKEFNVLPQCKKIIELLSEQEVRARMLKRGYGDEYLIPLSPKTIGGEFRKACKLLGIDDLKFHDLRHEGCTRLAEQGFTIPQIQQISLHDSWGSLERYVSVKRRKQTLNFENSLELTS
;
A
#
# COMPACT_ATOMS: atom_id res chain seq x y z
N PHE A 1 1.41 -52.41 10.09
CA PHE A 1 1.09 -51.02 9.69
C PHE A 1 2.38 -50.23 9.83
N GLY A 2 2.98 -49.82 8.66
CA GLY A 2 4.24 -49.14 8.63
C GLY A 2 4.17 -47.80 9.31
N GLN A 3 5.14 -47.49 10.17
CA GLN A 3 5.49 -46.12 10.51
C GLN A 3 5.90 -45.45 9.20
N GLU A 4 5.06 -44.58 8.65
CA GLU A 4 5.50 -43.65 7.63
C GLU A 4 6.59 -42.79 8.27
N ASP A 5 7.79 -42.85 7.67
CA ASP A 5 8.93 -42.03 8.03
C ASP A 5 8.44 -40.58 8.20
N VAL A 6 8.53 -40.05 9.42
CA VAL A 6 8.31 -38.64 9.71
C VAL A 6 9.40 -37.90 8.94
N ILE A 7 9.11 -37.55 7.70
CA ILE A 7 10.00 -36.77 6.86
C ILE A 7 10.32 -35.50 7.66
N ASP A 8 11.59 -35.33 7.99
CA ASP A 8 12.12 -34.14 8.69
C ASP A 8 11.93 -32.90 7.78
N LEU A 9 10.68 -32.42 7.68
CA LEU A 9 10.30 -31.33 6.80
C LEU A 9 10.89 -30.03 7.33
N THR A 10 11.88 -29.47 6.64
CA THR A 10 12.46 -28.18 7.00
C THR A 10 11.48 -27.05 6.69
N LEU A 11 11.63 -25.90 7.37
CA LEU A 11 10.81 -24.72 7.09
C LEU A 11 10.96 -24.26 5.63
N SER A 12 12.15 -24.41 5.02
CA SER A 12 12.37 -24.11 3.60
C SER A 12 11.48 -24.97 2.70
N ASN A 13 11.46 -26.28 2.94
CA ASN A 13 10.64 -27.22 2.15
C ASN A 13 9.14 -27.02 2.43
N ALA A 14 8.77 -26.74 3.69
CA ALA A 14 7.41 -26.37 4.06
C ALA A 14 6.92 -25.10 3.33
N ILE A 15 7.75 -24.07 3.24
CA ILE A 15 7.44 -22.86 2.47
C ILE A 15 7.23 -23.19 1.00
N SER A 16 8.08 -24.03 0.39
CA SER A 16 7.95 -24.43 -1.01
C SER A 16 6.64 -25.17 -1.26
N LYS A 17 6.30 -26.14 -0.41
CA LYS A 17 5.04 -26.90 -0.47
C LYS A 17 3.84 -25.97 -0.29
N TYR A 18 3.85 -25.09 0.73
CA TYR A 18 2.82 -24.12 1.00
C TYR A 18 2.57 -23.18 -0.20
N LEU A 19 3.65 -22.67 -0.82
CA LEU A 19 3.53 -21.81 -1.99
C LEU A 19 3.03 -22.55 -3.23
N ALA A 20 3.33 -23.84 -3.38
CA ALA A 20 2.78 -24.65 -4.46
C ALA A 20 1.28 -24.87 -4.31
N GLU A 21 0.80 -25.10 -3.07
CA GLU A 21 -0.61 -25.39 -2.79
C GLU A 21 -1.49 -24.13 -2.83
N VAL A 22 -1.05 -23.04 -2.20
CA VAL A 22 -1.90 -21.86 -1.97
C VAL A 22 -1.27 -20.54 -2.42
N GLY A 23 -0.07 -20.55 -2.98
CA GLY A 23 0.69 -19.34 -3.32
C GLY A 23 0.03 -18.47 -4.38
N ALA A 24 -0.78 -19.04 -5.27
CA ALA A 24 -1.52 -18.33 -6.31
C ALA A 24 -2.56 -17.35 -5.72
N GLU A 25 -3.10 -17.66 -4.54
CA GLU A 25 -4.11 -16.84 -3.85
C GLU A 25 -3.50 -15.64 -3.11
N TYR A 26 -2.17 -15.57 -3.00
CA TYR A 26 -1.49 -14.52 -2.26
C TYR A 26 -0.90 -13.42 -3.14
N GLY A 27 -0.89 -12.20 -2.60
CA GLY A 27 -0.22 -11.08 -3.23
C GLY A 27 1.31 -11.24 -3.26
N ARG A 28 1.95 -10.64 -4.25
CA ARG A 28 3.41 -10.69 -4.49
C ARG A 28 4.27 -10.45 -3.24
N THR A 29 3.84 -9.59 -2.33
CA THR A 29 4.61 -9.25 -1.12
C THR A 29 4.78 -10.45 -0.19
N LYS A 30 3.71 -11.23 0.07
CA LYS A 30 3.78 -12.42 0.92
C LYS A 30 4.65 -13.50 0.27
N THR A 31 4.44 -13.75 -1.02
CA THR A 31 5.22 -14.72 -1.79
C THR A 31 6.71 -14.37 -1.79
N TYR A 32 7.05 -13.09 -2.04
CA TYR A 32 8.43 -12.62 -1.99
C TYR A 32 9.05 -12.77 -0.59
N SER A 33 8.33 -12.36 0.44
CA SER A 33 8.78 -12.48 1.84
C SER A 33 9.06 -13.95 2.21
N LEU A 34 8.18 -14.88 1.86
CA LEU A 34 8.38 -16.30 2.12
C LEU A 34 9.60 -16.86 1.36
N LYS A 35 9.75 -16.51 0.08
CA LYS A 35 10.95 -16.90 -0.70
C LYS A 35 12.25 -16.31 -0.15
N LEU A 36 12.18 -15.12 0.44
CA LEU A 36 13.33 -14.50 1.11
C LEU A 36 13.66 -15.23 2.41
N ILE A 37 12.66 -15.61 3.21
CA ILE A 37 12.83 -16.35 4.47
C ILE A 37 13.54 -17.70 4.23
N GLN A 38 13.34 -18.36 3.09
CA GLN A 38 14.03 -19.60 2.74
C GLN A 38 15.56 -19.45 2.71
N LYS A 39 16.09 -18.24 2.54
CA LYS A 39 17.53 -17.97 2.52
C LYS A 39 18.14 -17.81 3.92
N PHE A 40 17.33 -17.73 4.96
CA PHE A 40 17.80 -17.47 6.32
C PHE A 40 18.03 -18.77 7.11
N PRO A 41 18.90 -18.74 8.15
CA PRO A 41 19.19 -19.92 8.97
C PRO A 41 17.95 -20.60 9.55
N ILE A 42 16.92 -19.82 9.96
CA ILE A 42 15.67 -20.37 10.50
C ILE A 42 15.00 -21.35 9.54
N ALA A 43 15.15 -21.18 8.23
CA ALA A 43 14.53 -22.03 7.22
C ALA A 43 15.15 -23.43 7.13
N ARG A 44 16.31 -23.64 7.74
CA ARG A 44 17.00 -24.96 7.80
C ARG A 44 16.47 -25.86 8.90
N HIS A 45 15.75 -25.30 9.88
CA HIS A 45 15.20 -26.08 10.98
C HIS A 45 13.97 -26.88 10.52
N VAL A 46 13.84 -28.08 11.06
CA VAL A 46 12.64 -28.91 10.94
C VAL A 46 11.49 -28.20 11.63
N ILE A 47 10.32 -28.15 10.97
CA ILE A 47 9.19 -27.32 11.46
C ILE A 47 8.67 -27.73 12.83
N THR A 48 8.73 -29.01 13.19
CA THR A 48 8.37 -29.54 14.52
C THR A 48 9.41 -29.23 15.60
N LYS A 49 10.63 -28.82 15.21
CA LYS A 49 11.77 -28.54 16.11
C LYS A 49 12.11 -27.05 16.21
N ILE A 50 11.27 -26.17 15.67
CA ILE A 50 11.46 -24.71 15.77
C ILE A 50 11.21 -24.28 17.22
N LYS A 51 12.24 -23.72 17.87
CA LYS A 51 12.20 -23.23 19.25
C LYS A 51 12.15 -21.71 19.30
N SER A 52 11.76 -21.17 20.46
CA SER A 52 11.77 -19.71 20.74
C SER A 52 13.14 -19.08 20.47
N THR A 53 14.24 -19.78 20.71
CA THR A 53 15.61 -19.33 20.44
C THR A 53 15.83 -19.09 18.95
N HIS A 54 15.39 -19.99 18.08
CA HIS A 54 15.52 -19.83 16.62
C HIS A 54 14.73 -18.63 16.10
N ILE A 55 13.57 -18.34 16.71
CA ILE A 55 12.75 -17.16 16.38
C ILE A 55 13.48 -15.88 16.81
N ALA A 56 14.07 -15.88 18.01
CA ALA A 56 14.82 -14.73 18.53
C ALA A 56 16.09 -14.47 17.71
N GLU A 57 16.83 -15.52 17.34
CA GLU A 57 18.00 -15.45 16.48
C GLU A 57 17.67 -14.87 15.08
N HIS A 58 16.56 -15.33 14.49
CA HIS A 58 16.07 -14.78 13.23
C HIS A 58 15.81 -13.26 13.34
N VAL A 59 15.13 -12.84 14.39
CA VAL A 59 14.83 -11.42 14.64
C VAL A 59 16.12 -10.63 14.83
N ALA A 60 17.06 -11.13 15.65
CA ALA A 60 18.34 -10.47 15.88
C ALA A 60 19.17 -10.34 14.59
N LEU A 61 19.26 -11.41 13.80
CA LEU A 61 19.95 -11.43 12.51
C LEU A 61 19.39 -10.36 11.56
N ARG A 62 18.08 -10.32 11.40
CA ARG A 62 17.42 -9.40 10.49
C ARG A 62 17.51 -7.94 10.94
N LYS A 63 17.57 -7.68 12.24
CA LYS A 63 17.83 -6.34 12.79
C LYS A 63 19.23 -5.84 12.51
N LYS A 64 20.21 -6.74 12.52
CA LYS A 64 21.61 -6.41 12.21
C LYS A 64 21.85 -6.22 10.72
N GLY A 65 21.04 -6.85 9.87
CA GLY A 65 21.30 -7.01 8.44
C GLY A 65 22.14 -8.26 8.17
N ILE A 66 22.27 -8.63 6.90
CA ILE A 66 23.02 -9.81 6.46
C ILE A 66 23.92 -9.40 5.30
N GLU A 67 25.17 -9.08 5.61
CA GLU A 67 26.16 -8.58 4.65
C GLU A 67 26.37 -9.55 3.47
N ASP A 68 26.53 -10.85 3.75
CA ASP A 68 26.72 -11.89 2.73
C ASP A 68 25.57 -11.99 1.72
N LEU A 69 24.39 -11.51 2.06
CA LEU A 69 23.22 -11.46 1.19
C LEU A 69 22.91 -10.05 0.66
N GLY A 70 23.71 -9.05 1.01
CA GLY A 70 23.48 -7.65 0.67
C GLY A 70 22.15 -7.12 1.24
N LEU A 71 21.76 -7.60 2.43
CA LEU A 71 20.49 -7.24 3.06
C LEU A 71 20.71 -6.28 4.23
N ASP A 72 20.17 -5.08 4.09
CA ASP A 72 20.18 -4.06 5.13
C ASP A 72 19.33 -4.46 6.36
N PRO A 73 19.59 -3.85 7.53
CA PRO A 73 18.74 -3.93 8.71
C PRO A 73 17.29 -3.59 8.38
N VAL A 74 16.35 -4.33 8.95
CA VAL A 74 14.92 -4.10 8.70
C VAL A 74 14.18 -3.56 9.92
N ALA A 75 13.10 -2.81 9.68
CA ALA A 75 12.26 -2.27 10.74
C ALA A 75 11.55 -3.38 11.53
N SER A 76 11.24 -3.11 12.81
CA SER A 76 10.53 -4.04 13.70
C SER A 76 9.16 -4.48 13.14
N SER A 77 8.50 -3.64 12.35
CA SER A 77 7.24 -4.00 11.66
C SER A 77 7.44 -5.01 10.54
N THR A 78 8.55 -4.95 9.81
CA THR A 78 8.90 -5.95 8.79
C THR A 78 9.12 -7.31 9.44
N LEU A 79 9.82 -7.35 10.57
CA LEU A 79 10.03 -8.57 11.36
C LEU A 79 8.72 -9.18 11.85
N GLN A 80 7.80 -8.35 12.33
CA GLN A 80 6.47 -8.84 12.71
C GLN A 80 5.77 -9.51 11.53
N HIS A 81 5.85 -8.93 10.32
CA HIS A 81 5.28 -9.55 9.12
C HIS A 81 5.99 -10.85 8.72
N GLU A 82 7.32 -10.92 8.81
CA GLU A 82 8.07 -12.16 8.55
C GLU A 82 7.60 -13.28 9.51
N LEU A 83 7.48 -12.99 10.81
CA LEU A 83 6.99 -13.97 11.77
C LEU A 83 5.53 -14.37 11.52
N LEU A 84 4.66 -13.45 11.14
CA LEU A 84 3.28 -13.77 10.74
C LEU A 84 3.24 -14.70 9.51
N HIS A 85 4.13 -14.51 8.55
CA HIS A 85 4.23 -15.37 7.38
C HIS A 85 4.73 -16.76 7.74
N ILE A 86 5.76 -16.89 8.60
CA ILE A 86 6.25 -18.18 9.12
C ILE A 86 5.13 -18.90 9.86
N ARG A 87 4.45 -18.19 10.79
CA ARG A 87 3.34 -18.75 11.54
C ARG A 87 2.22 -19.28 10.63
N GLY A 88 1.94 -18.55 9.54
CA GLY A 88 0.95 -18.97 8.55
C GLY A 88 1.32 -20.30 7.88
N VAL A 89 2.60 -20.49 7.54
CA VAL A 89 3.11 -21.78 6.99
C VAL A 89 3.00 -22.89 8.02
N LEU A 90 3.43 -22.65 9.26
CA LEU A 90 3.36 -23.64 10.34
C LEU A 90 1.92 -24.03 10.68
N SER A 91 1.00 -23.06 10.73
CA SER A 91 -0.42 -23.31 10.95
C SER A 91 -1.05 -24.12 9.82
N HIS A 92 -0.67 -23.84 8.56
CA HIS A 92 -1.13 -24.63 7.42
C HIS A 92 -0.59 -26.07 7.49
N ALA A 93 0.67 -26.25 7.83
CA ALA A 93 1.28 -27.56 7.99
C ALA A 93 0.61 -28.36 9.12
N ALA A 94 0.30 -27.72 10.25
CA ALA A 94 -0.39 -28.38 11.36
C ALA A 94 -1.79 -28.86 10.97
N VAL A 95 -2.55 -28.04 10.22
CA VAL A 95 -3.96 -28.32 9.92
C VAL A 95 -4.12 -29.15 8.63
N MET A 96 -3.38 -28.83 7.59
CA MET A 96 -3.60 -29.43 6.26
C MET A 96 -2.68 -30.61 5.97
N TRP A 97 -1.59 -30.74 6.73
CA TRP A 97 -0.66 -31.86 6.57
C TRP A 97 -0.59 -32.76 7.80
N ASP A 98 -1.47 -32.50 8.81
CA ASP A 98 -1.58 -33.24 10.08
C ASP A 98 -0.23 -33.39 10.81
N ILE A 99 0.62 -32.36 10.74
CA ILE A 99 1.92 -32.35 11.41
C ILE A 99 1.78 -31.75 12.81
N ASP A 100 2.20 -32.46 13.83
CA ASP A 100 2.18 -31.97 15.22
C ASP A 100 3.22 -30.84 15.42
N ILE A 101 2.74 -29.59 15.48
CA ILE A 101 3.54 -28.38 15.64
C ILE A 101 3.04 -27.60 16.84
N ASP A 102 3.92 -27.28 17.78
CA ASP A 102 3.60 -26.41 18.92
C ASP A 102 3.49 -24.94 18.51
N LEU A 103 2.33 -24.57 17.93
CA LEU A 103 2.02 -23.20 17.58
C LEU A 103 1.95 -22.27 18.81
N ASN A 104 1.62 -22.81 20.00
CA ASN A 104 1.52 -22.02 21.21
C ASN A 104 2.90 -21.54 21.68
N ALA A 105 3.93 -22.39 21.58
CA ALA A 105 5.31 -21.98 21.84
C ALA A 105 5.76 -20.86 20.88
N PHE A 106 5.42 -20.96 19.60
CA PHE A 106 5.69 -19.91 18.60
C PHE A 106 4.98 -18.59 18.96
N ASP A 107 3.70 -18.65 19.32
CA ASP A 107 2.90 -17.49 19.68
C ASP A 107 3.42 -16.81 20.97
N LYS A 108 3.80 -17.59 21.99
CA LYS A 108 4.44 -17.07 23.22
C LYS A 108 5.77 -16.36 22.93
N ALA A 109 6.62 -16.94 22.09
CA ALA A 109 7.88 -16.30 21.68
C ALA A 109 7.63 -14.98 20.96
N THR A 110 6.70 -14.96 20.02
CA THR A 110 6.32 -13.75 19.28
C THR A 110 5.73 -12.68 20.21
N ALA A 111 4.89 -13.05 21.16
CA ALA A 111 4.33 -12.14 22.16
C ALA A 111 5.43 -11.53 23.05
N GLN A 112 6.41 -12.32 23.48
CA GLN A 112 7.54 -11.83 24.28
C GLN A 112 8.41 -10.85 23.47
N LEU A 113 8.70 -11.15 22.20
CA LEU A 113 9.43 -10.24 21.31
C LEU A 113 8.70 -8.92 21.11
N ARG A 114 7.37 -8.93 21.07
CA ARG A 114 6.54 -7.72 21.01
C ARG A 114 6.61 -6.94 22.32
N LYS A 115 6.47 -7.62 23.48
CA LYS A 115 6.57 -7.01 24.80
C LYS A 115 7.94 -6.33 25.02
N THR A 116 9.01 -6.93 24.53
CA THR A 116 10.37 -6.37 24.60
C THR A 116 10.69 -5.41 23.43
N ARG A 117 9.70 -5.00 22.62
CA ARG A 117 9.83 -4.07 21.49
C ARG A 117 10.81 -4.51 20.41
N GLN A 118 11.11 -5.81 20.36
CA GLN A 118 11.95 -6.37 19.29
C GLN A 118 11.22 -6.38 17.94
N ILE A 119 9.92 -6.61 17.99
CA ILE A 119 8.99 -6.48 16.87
C ILE A 119 7.86 -5.54 17.25
N SER A 120 7.22 -4.90 16.26
CA SER A 120 6.10 -3.98 16.49
C SER A 120 5.20 -3.90 15.26
N SER A 121 3.97 -3.46 15.45
CA SER A 121 3.14 -3.02 14.33
C SER A 121 3.75 -1.78 13.67
N SER A 122 3.45 -1.57 12.39
CA SER A 122 3.81 -0.31 11.72
C SER A 122 3.18 0.87 12.45
N GLN A 123 3.97 1.90 12.67
CA GLN A 123 3.43 3.15 13.20
C GLN A 123 2.43 3.74 12.19
N LYS A 124 1.32 4.24 12.70
CA LYS A 124 0.35 4.97 11.87
C LYS A 124 1.01 6.26 11.41
N ARG A 125 1.08 6.44 10.09
CA ARG A 125 1.66 7.65 9.48
C ARG A 125 0.59 8.74 9.45
N ASP A 126 0.91 9.92 9.95
CA ASP A 126 0.03 11.10 10.07
C ASP A 126 0.54 12.32 9.28
N ARG A 127 1.61 12.16 8.49
CA ARG A 127 2.19 13.20 7.65
C ARG A 127 1.17 13.71 6.63
N LEU A 128 0.90 15.01 6.65
CA LEU A 128 0.12 15.73 5.66
C LEU A 128 1.04 16.71 4.91
N PRO A 129 0.81 16.95 3.60
CA PRO A 129 1.52 18.00 2.90
C PRO A 129 1.11 19.38 3.44
N THR A 130 2.05 20.31 3.48
CA THR A 130 1.76 21.71 3.74
C THR A 130 1.23 22.40 2.48
N ASN A 131 0.63 23.59 2.62
CA ASN A 131 0.21 24.37 1.48
C ASN A 131 1.38 24.74 0.57
N ASP A 132 2.53 25.10 1.16
CA ASP A 132 3.74 25.45 0.43
C ASP A 132 4.30 24.25 -0.36
N GLU A 133 4.29 23.05 0.23
CA GLU A 133 4.70 21.82 -0.44
C GLU A 133 3.76 21.48 -1.61
N LEU A 134 2.45 21.59 -1.41
CA LEU A 134 1.47 21.37 -2.49
C LEU A 134 1.63 22.41 -3.61
N MET A 135 1.89 23.65 -3.26
CA MET A 135 2.17 24.72 -4.21
C MET A 135 3.43 24.44 -5.00
N ALA A 136 4.52 24.11 -4.32
CA ALA A 136 5.81 23.80 -4.96
C ALA A 136 5.68 22.59 -5.91
N LEU A 137 5.00 21.53 -5.49
CA LEU A 137 4.74 20.35 -6.33
C LEU A 137 3.88 20.70 -7.55
N THR A 138 2.82 21.48 -7.36
CA THR A 138 1.93 21.88 -8.47
C THR A 138 2.70 22.73 -9.48
N LYS A 139 3.44 23.74 -9.02
CA LYS A 139 4.29 24.59 -9.88
C LYS A 139 5.29 23.76 -10.67
N TYR A 140 6.03 22.89 -10.00
CA TYR A 140 7.03 22.03 -10.63
C TYR A 140 6.40 21.15 -11.72
N PHE A 141 5.27 20.52 -11.45
CA PHE A 141 4.63 19.63 -12.43
C PHE A 141 3.94 20.39 -13.55
N VAL A 142 3.37 21.58 -13.31
CA VAL A 142 2.87 22.47 -14.37
C VAL A 142 4.02 22.88 -15.29
N GLN A 143 5.15 23.28 -14.77
CA GLN A 143 6.32 23.64 -15.57
C GLN A 143 6.83 22.44 -16.39
N LYS A 144 6.91 21.25 -15.81
CA LYS A 144 7.24 20.03 -16.57
C LYS A 144 6.22 19.73 -17.66
N TRP A 145 4.93 19.95 -17.38
CA TRP A 145 3.86 19.72 -18.34
C TRP A 145 3.91 20.67 -19.55
N ARG A 146 4.51 21.87 -19.42
CA ARG A 146 4.76 22.78 -20.55
C ARG A 146 5.67 22.16 -21.61
N ASN A 147 6.51 21.19 -21.26
CA ASN A 147 7.29 20.43 -22.22
C ASN A 147 6.39 19.39 -22.93
N PRO A 148 6.19 19.49 -24.26
CA PRO A 148 5.31 18.58 -25.02
C PRO A 148 5.79 17.11 -25.02
N ASN A 149 7.05 16.86 -24.71
CA ASN A 149 7.61 15.52 -24.59
C ASN A 149 7.35 14.86 -23.21
N TYR A 150 6.89 15.63 -22.23
CA TYR A 150 6.54 15.11 -20.91
C TYR A 150 5.10 14.57 -20.94
N SER A 151 4.94 13.29 -20.63
CA SER A 151 3.68 12.54 -20.82
C SER A 151 2.87 12.33 -19.54
N TYR A 152 3.28 12.92 -18.42
CA TYR A 152 2.68 12.64 -17.12
C TYR A 152 2.03 13.90 -16.54
N PRO A 153 0.68 14.06 -16.59
CA PRO A 153 0.00 15.24 -16.05
C PRO A 153 -0.05 15.20 -14.52
N MET A 154 1.14 15.17 -13.90
CA MET A 154 1.28 14.97 -12.46
C MET A 154 0.61 16.07 -11.64
N HIS A 155 0.53 17.32 -12.16
CA HIS A 155 -0.21 18.41 -11.53
C HIS A 155 -1.71 18.11 -11.41
N LEU A 156 -2.30 17.34 -12.33
CA LEU A 156 -3.67 16.85 -12.22
C LEU A 156 -3.77 15.61 -11.32
N ILE A 157 -2.80 14.69 -11.46
CA ILE A 157 -2.82 13.40 -10.76
C ILE A 157 -2.70 13.57 -9.24
N ILE A 158 -1.86 14.50 -8.76
CA ILE A 158 -1.75 14.76 -7.31
C ILE A 158 -3.05 15.31 -6.73
N TRP A 159 -3.72 16.22 -7.41
CA TRP A 159 -5.00 16.76 -6.98
C TRP A 159 -6.15 15.76 -7.12
N PHE A 160 -6.12 14.93 -8.17
CA PHE A 160 -7.04 13.80 -8.28
C PHE A 160 -6.90 12.83 -7.10
N ALA A 161 -5.68 12.53 -6.66
CA ALA A 161 -5.43 11.66 -5.51
C ALA A 161 -6.00 12.25 -4.20
N ILE A 162 -5.86 13.58 -4.02
CA ILE A 162 -6.43 14.29 -2.87
C ILE A 162 -7.96 14.26 -2.92
N TYR A 163 -8.58 14.69 -4.02
CA TYR A 163 -10.03 14.85 -4.09
C TYR A 163 -10.79 13.53 -4.19
N SER A 164 -10.20 12.50 -4.76
CA SER A 164 -10.80 11.16 -4.81
C SER A 164 -10.51 10.32 -3.58
N CYS A 165 -9.55 10.69 -2.75
CA CYS A 165 -9.04 9.87 -1.65
C CYS A 165 -8.59 8.47 -2.09
N ARG A 166 -8.11 8.29 -3.35
CA ARG A 166 -7.72 6.99 -3.90
C ARG A 166 -6.25 6.67 -3.65
N ARG A 167 -5.98 5.35 -3.55
CA ARG A 167 -4.59 4.87 -3.55
C ARG A 167 -4.01 4.93 -4.96
N GLU A 168 -2.71 5.10 -5.07
CA GLU A 168 -1.98 5.14 -6.34
C GLU A 168 -2.35 3.98 -7.29
N ALA A 169 -2.39 2.75 -6.77
CA ALA A 169 -2.79 1.58 -7.56
C ALA A 169 -4.29 1.54 -7.91
N GLU A 170 -5.15 2.26 -7.21
CA GLU A 170 -6.56 2.38 -7.54
C GLU A 170 -6.75 3.38 -8.69
N ILE A 171 -6.09 4.54 -8.61
CA ILE A 171 -6.13 5.60 -9.63
C ILE A 171 -5.80 5.06 -11.02
N THR A 172 -4.78 4.22 -11.12
CA THR A 172 -4.28 3.69 -12.40
C THR A 172 -5.12 2.53 -12.96
N ARG A 173 -6.12 2.06 -12.23
CA ARG A 173 -7.02 0.98 -12.65
C ARG A 173 -8.46 1.42 -12.85
N MET A 174 -8.73 2.72 -12.71
CA MET A 174 -10.07 3.27 -12.91
C MET A 174 -10.42 3.26 -14.40
N LYS A 175 -11.40 2.44 -14.78
CA LYS A 175 -11.88 2.36 -16.16
C LYS A 175 -12.92 3.44 -16.43
N LEU A 176 -12.85 4.08 -17.58
CA LEU A 176 -13.78 5.14 -18.01
C LEU A 176 -15.23 4.63 -18.06
N ILE A 177 -15.43 3.36 -18.44
CA ILE A 177 -16.75 2.73 -18.51
C ILE A 177 -17.41 2.56 -17.11
N ASP A 178 -16.62 2.61 -16.04
CA ASP A 178 -17.10 2.44 -14.67
C ASP A 178 -17.57 3.77 -14.04
N PHE A 179 -17.51 4.87 -14.80
CA PHE A 179 -17.98 6.18 -14.35
C PHE A 179 -19.46 6.38 -14.68
N ASP A 180 -20.32 6.37 -13.68
CA ASP A 180 -21.71 6.78 -13.80
C ASP A 180 -21.82 8.31 -13.68
N ARG A 181 -21.99 8.95 -14.85
CA ARG A 181 -22.14 10.42 -14.94
C ARG A 181 -23.46 10.92 -14.37
N HIS A 182 -24.49 10.09 -14.37
CA HIS A 182 -25.82 10.47 -13.88
C HIS A 182 -25.81 10.55 -12.34
N ASN A 183 -25.29 9.52 -11.69
CA ASN A 183 -25.22 9.43 -10.24
C ASN A 183 -23.93 10.05 -9.64
N ASN A 184 -23.01 10.55 -10.48
CA ASN A 184 -21.69 11.01 -10.07
C ASN A 184 -20.97 9.99 -9.18
N SER A 185 -21.00 8.72 -9.57
CA SER A 185 -20.35 7.63 -8.87
C SER A 185 -19.33 6.93 -9.78
N TRP A 186 -18.33 6.31 -9.18
CA TRP A 186 -17.30 5.55 -9.91
C TRP A 186 -17.08 4.21 -9.24
N LYS A 187 -17.22 3.14 -10.00
CA LYS A 187 -16.97 1.77 -9.53
C LYS A 187 -15.47 1.49 -9.55
N ILE A 188 -14.93 1.11 -8.40
CA ILE A 188 -13.55 0.65 -8.26
C ILE A 188 -13.56 -0.88 -8.20
N ARG A 189 -12.84 -1.50 -9.11
CA ARG A 189 -12.75 -2.96 -9.21
C ARG A 189 -11.61 -3.50 -8.36
N ASP A 190 -11.80 -4.70 -7.81
CA ASP A 190 -10.78 -5.49 -7.12
C ASP A 190 -10.01 -4.70 -6.06
N LEU A 191 -10.75 -4.01 -5.18
CA LEU A 191 -10.18 -3.30 -4.05
C LEU A 191 -9.38 -4.25 -3.17
N LYS A 192 -8.19 -3.79 -2.74
CA LYS A 192 -7.34 -4.57 -1.84
C LYS A 192 -8.10 -4.93 -0.56
N ASN A 193 -8.27 -6.23 -0.31
CA ASN A 193 -8.89 -6.78 0.88
C ASN A 193 -8.01 -7.90 1.45
N PRO A 194 -7.86 -8.02 2.78
CA PRO A 194 -7.14 -9.12 3.41
C PRO A 194 -7.64 -10.52 3.05
N THR A 195 -8.94 -10.66 2.78
CA THR A 195 -9.60 -11.93 2.42
C THR A 195 -9.64 -12.22 0.91
N GLY A 196 -8.98 -11.38 0.10
CA GLY A 196 -8.97 -11.49 -1.36
C GLY A 196 -9.53 -10.25 -2.04
N SER A 197 -8.85 -9.81 -3.10
CA SER A 197 -9.24 -8.58 -3.82
C SER A 197 -10.16 -8.85 -5.00
N LYS A 198 -10.08 -10.03 -5.61
CA LYS A 198 -10.87 -10.40 -6.80
C LYS A 198 -12.37 -10.38 -6.48
N GLY A 199 -13.15 -9.63 -7.25
CA GLY A 199 -14.58 -9.48 -7.02
C GLY A 199 -14.97 -8.46 -5.94
N ASN A 200 -14.02 -7.93 -5.17
CA ASN A 200 -14.31 -6.88 -4.20
C ASN A 200 -14.44 -5.52 -4.90
N HIS A 201 -15.62 -5.26 -5.43
CA HIS A 201 -15.94 -4.02 -6.13
C HIS A 201 -16.71 -3.09 -5.21
N LYS A 202 -16.37 -1.80 -5.20
CA LYS A 202 -17.09 -0.76 -4.46
C LYS A 202 -17.25 0.48 -5.32
N GLU A 203 -18.28 1.27 -5.02
CA GLU A 203 -18.50 2.56 -5.65
C GLU A 203 -18.17 3.69 -4.68
N PHE A 204 -17.64 4.79 -5.18
CA PHE A 204 -17.47 6.01 -4.41
C PHE A 204 -18.16 7.19 -5.10
N ASN A 205 -18.64 8.13 -4.30
CA ASN A 205 -19.24 9.35 -4.79
C ASN A 205 -18.16 10.32 -5.27
N VAL A 206 -18.27 10.76 -6.51
CA VAL A 206 -17.35 11.72 -7.13
C VAL A 206 -17.79 13.13 -6.77
N LEU A 207 -17.00 13.79 -5.93
CA LEU A 207 -17.25 15.17 -5.52
C LEU A 207 -17.00 16.17 -6.66
N PRO A 208 -17.62 17.39 -6.62
CA PRO A 208 -17.48 18.39 -7.68
C PRO A 208 -16.01 18.72 -8.04
N GLN A 209 -15.15 18.90 -7.03
CA GLN A 209 -13.72 19.18 -7.24
C GLN A 209 -13.01 18.02 -7.96
N CYS A 210 -13.36 16.77 -7.62
CA CYS A 210 -12.84 15.59 -8.27
C CYS A 210 -13.31 15.50 -9.72
N LYS A 211 -14.60 15.81 -9.99
CA LYS A 211 -15.19 15.82 -11.33
C LYS A 211 -14.46 16.77 -12.28
N LYS A 212 -14.13 17.97 -11.82
CA LYS A 212 -13.35 18.94 -12.59
C LYS A 212 -11.99 18.38 -13.04
N ILE A 213 -11.28 17.69 -12.14
CA ILE A 213 -9.99 17.07 -12.49
C ILE A 213 -10.20 15.90 -13.48
N ILE A 214 -11.30 15.13 -13.34
CA ILE A 214 -11.65 14.06 -14.30
C ILE A 214 -11.85 14.64 -15.71
N GLU A 215 -12.56 15.76 -15.81
CA GLU A 215 -12.80 16.46 -17.08
C GLU A 215 -11.47 16.87 -17.74
N LEU A 216 -10.57 17.52 -16.99
CA LEU A 216 -9.23 17.89 -17.47
C LEU A 216 -8.39 16.66 -17.87
N LEU A 217 -8.40 15.58 -17.10
CA LEU A 217 -7.70 14.33 -17.45
C LEU A 217 -8.29 13.65 -18.68
N SER A 218 -9.55 13.95 -19.01
CA SER A 218 -10.27 13.38 -20.17
C SER A 218 -10.11 14.21 -21.44
N GLU A 219 -9.49 15.38 -21.38
CA GLU A 219 -9.20 16.21 -22.54
C GLU A 219 -8.32 15.44 -23.55
N GLN A 220 -8.64 15.59 -24.83
CA GLN A 220 -8.00 14.83 -25.91
C GLN A 220 -6.47 14.97 -25.91
N GLU A 221 -5.95 16.17 -25.72
CA GLU A 221 -4.51 16.42 -25.68
C GLU A 221 -3.85 15.73 -24.49
N VAL A 222 -4.45 15.85 -23.28
CA VAL A 222 -3.94 15.24 -22.06
C VAL A 222 -3.91 13.72 -22.20
N ARG A 223 -4.98 13.12 -22.72
CA ARG A 223 -5.04 11.68 -22.98
C ARG A 223 -4.00 11.23 -24.01
N ALA A 224 -3.92 11.92 -25.15
CA ALA A 224 -2.96 11.58 -26.19
C ALA A 224 -1.52 11.60 -25.67
N ARG A 225 -1.18 12.56 -24.79
CA ARG A 225 0.15 12.63 -24.17
C ARG A 225 0.40 11.49 -23.19
N MET A 226 -0.59 11.14 -22.34
CA MET A 226 -0.47 10.01 -21.41
C MET A 226 -0.28 8.70 -22.18
N LEU A 227 -1.03 8.47 -23.27
CA LEU A 227 -0.98 7.23 -24.04
C LEU A 227 0.34 6.99 -24.76
N LYS A 228 1.15 8.02 -25.01
CA LYS A 228 2.53 7.84 -25.53
C LYS A 228 3.41 6.98 -24.62
N ARG A 229 3.12 6.90 -23.33
CA ARG A 229 3.89 6.18 -22.30
C ARG A 229 3.02 5.26 -21.44
N GLY A 230 1.73 5.24 -21.71
CA GLY A 230 0.72 4.53 -20.95
C GLY A 230 0.34 3.18 -21.57
N TYR A 231 -0.67 2.57 -20.97
CA TYR A 231 -1.26 1.30 -21.39
C TYR A 231 -2.79 1.42 -21.37
N GLY A 232 -3.44 0.98 -22.43
CA GLY A 232 -4.91 0.86 -22.49
C GLY A 232 -5.66 2.19 -22.42
N ASP A 233 -6.39 2.54 -23.47
CA ASP A 233 -7.19 3.76 -23.53
C ASP A 233 -8.46 3.71 -22.69
N GLU A 234 -8.81 2.55 -22.19
CA GLU A 234 -9.97 2.35 -21.31
C GLU A 234 -9.80 2.92 -19.89
N TYR A 235 -8.59 3.30 -19.48
CA TYR A 235 -8.32 3.85 -18.14
C TYR A 235 -8.32 5.37 -18.12
N LEU A 236 -8.80 5.98 -17.00
CA LEU A 236 -8.72 7.44 -16.81
C LEU A 236 -7.26 7.91 -16.79
N ILE A 237 -6.40 7.20 -16.05
CA ILE A 237 -4.97 7.47 -15.96
C ILE A 237 -4.24 6.19 -16.38
N PRO A 238 -3.92 6.03 -17.69
CA PRO A 238 -3.32 4.83 -18.25
C PRO A 238 -1.81 4.73 -17.96
N LEU A 239 -1.38 5.05 -16.73
CA LEU A 239 0.01 5.07 -16.30
C LEU A 239 0.26 4.02 -15.21
N SER A 240 1.48 3.51 -15.11
CA SER A 240 1.78 2.55 -14.05
C SER A 240 1.89 3.24 -12.68
N PRO A 241 1.47 2.58 -11.57
CA PRO A 241 1.68 3.12 -10.22
C PRO A 241 3.15 3.44 -9.96
N LYS A 242 4.06 2.58 -10.41
CA LYS A 242 5.51 2.78 -10.27
C LYS A 242 5.99 4.07 -10.93
N THR A 243 5.42 4.44 -12.09
CA THR A 243 5.73 5.68 -12.79
C THR A 243 5.27 6.89 -11.98
N ILE A 244 4.01 6.90 -11.53
CA ILE A 244 3.43 8.00 -10.73
C ILE A 244 4.23 8.21 -9.44
N GLY A 245 4.42 7.17 -8.64
CA GLY A 245 5.19 7.26 -7.40
C GLY A 245 6.66 7.58 -7.62
N GLY A 246 7.23 7.16 -8.76
CA GLY A 246 8.59 7.52 -9.17
C GLY A 246 8.73 9.01 -9.46
N GLU A 247 7.82 9.58 -10.26
CA GLU A 247 7.82 11.02 -10.59
C GLU A 247 7.56 11.87 -9.34
N PHE A 248 6.63 11.44 -8.47
CA PHE A 248 6.35 12.14 -7.22
C PHE A 248 7.58 12.18 -6.29
N ARG A 249 8.24 11.05 -6.08
CA ARG A 249 9.46 10.98 -5.23
C ARG A 249 10.61 11.83 -5.79
N LYS A 250 10.80 11.82 -7.12
CA LYS A 250 11.81 12.67 -7.77
C LYS A 250 11.51 14.15 -7.53
N ALA A 251 10.24 14.56 -7.66
CA ALA A 251 9.82 15.93 -7.40
C ALA A 251 10.08 16.34 -5.94
N CYS A 252 9.65 15.52 -4.97
CA CYS A 252 9.91 15.77 -3.55
C CYS A 252 11.41 15.94 -3.27
N LYS A 253 12.24 15.04 -3.81
CA LYS A 253 13.70 15.13 -3.63
C LYS A 253 14.29 16.43 -4.20
N LEU A 254 13.86 16.83 -5.40
CA LEU A 254 14.34 18.05 -6.06
C LEU A 254 13.87 19.33 -5.37
N LEU A 255 12.71 19.29 -4.75
CA LEU A 255 12.12 20.42 -4.03
C LEU A 255 12.52 20.47 -2.54
N GLY A 256 13.34 19.55 -2.06
CA GLY A 256 13.71 19.46 -0.65
C GLY A 256 12.53 19.12 0.27
N ILE A 257 11.51 18.42 -0.23
CA ILE A 257 10.36 17.99 0.56
C ILE A 257 10.66 16.63 1.20
N ASP A 258 10.90 16.67 2.50
CA ASP A 258 11.25 15.47 3.25
C ASP A 258 10.03 14.66 3.68
N ASP A 259 10.21 13.34 3.66
CA ASP A 259 9.26 12.35 4.17
C ASP A 259 7.82 12.55 3.70
N LEU A 260 7.59 13.03 2.48
CA LEU A 260 6.27 13.05 1.84
C LEU A 260 6.16 11.92 0.82
N LYS A 261 5.11 11.10 0.94
CA LYS A 261 4.82 9.97 0.05
C LYS A 261 3.52 10.22 -0.71
N PHE A 262 3.38 9.67 -1.90
CA PHE A 262 2.15 9.80 -2.70
C PHE A 262 0.91 9.34 -1.91
N HIS A 263 1.03 8.33 -1.05
CA HIS A 263 -0.06 7.84 -0.20
C HIS A 263 -0.57 8.90 0.80
N ASP A 264 0.27 9.85 1.19
CA ASP A 264 -0.12 10.91 2.14
C ASP A 264 -1.12 11.89 1.52
N LEU A 265 -1.21 11.95 0.19
CA LEU A 265 -2.25 12.71 -0.52
C LEU A 265 -3.65 12.14 -0.26
N ARG A 266 -3.79 10.82 -0.07
CA ARG A 266 -5.05 10.22 0.37
C ARG A 266 -5.39 10.61 1.80
N HIS A 267 -4.39 10.69 2.69
CA HIS A 267 -4.60 11.19 4.05
C HIS A 267 -5.03 12.64 4.03
N GLU A 268 -4.41 13.46 3.22
CA GLU A 268 -4.79 14.85 2.99
C GLU A 268 -6.25 14.97 2.53
N GLY A 269 -6.66 14.16 1.54
CA GLY A 269 -8.05 14.15 1.05
C GLY A 269 -9.06 13.81 2.16
N CYS A 270 -8.83 12.75 2.92
CA CYS A 270 -9.73 12.38 4.03
C CYS A 270 -9.73 13.42 5.13
N THR A 271 -8.59 14.05 5.43
CA THR A 271 -8.51 15.15 6.41
C THR A 271 -9.33 16.35 5.96
N ARG A 272 -9.25 16.74 4.68
CA ARG A 272 -10.07 17.83 4.12
C ARG A 272 -11.56 17.57 4.22
N LEU A 273 -12.00 16.33 3.97
CA LEU A 273 -13.41 15.95 4.16
C LEU A 273 -13.85 16.12 5.62
N ALA A 274 -13.02 15.66 6.57
CA ALA A 274 -13.30 15.85 8.00
C ALA A 274 -13.33 17.33 8.39
N GLU A 275 -12.41 18.15 7.89
CA GLU A 275 -12.38 19.60 8.10
C GLU A 275 -13.61 20.33 7.51
N GLN A 276 -14.19 19.80 6.44
CA GLN A 276 -15.42 20.26 5.83
C GLN A 276 -16.68 19.78 6.56
N GLY A 277 -16.54 18.99 7.63
CA GLY A 277 -17.65 18.52 8.45
C GLY A 277 -18.30 17.21 7.96
N PHE A 278 -17.66 16.49 7.04
CA PHE A 278 -18.14 15.15 6.65
C PHE A 278 -18.04 14.19 7.83
N THR A 279 -19.11 13.43 8.06
CA THR A 279 -19.11 12.37 9.07
C THR A 279 -18.24 11.19 8.66
N ILE A 280 -17.80 10.36 9.62
CA ILE A 280 -16.99 9.17 9.32
C ILE A 280 -17.63 8.24 8.29
N PRO A 281 -18.96 7.92 8.36
CA PRO A 281 -19.62 7.15 7.30
C PRO A 281 -19.54 7.81 5.92
N GLN A 282 -19.70 9.12 5.82
CA GLN A 282 -19.58 9.85 4.55
C GLN A 282 -18.15 9.81 4.00
N ILE A 283 -17.14 9.99 4.88
CA ILE A 283 -15.73 9.86 4.49
C ILE A 283 -15.45 8.42 4.03
N GLN A 284 -16.05 7.42 4.68
CA GLN A 284 -15.90 6.00 4.28
C GLN A 284 -16.48 5.75 2.89
N GLN A 285 -17.65 6.29 2.58
CA GLN A 285 -18.27 6.16 1.24
C GLN A 285 -17.40 6.77 0.14
N ILE A 286 -16.70 7.87 0.42
CA ILE A 286 -15.79 8.51 -0.54
C ILE A 286 -14.46 7.77 -0.58
N SER A 287 -13.85 7.50 0.56
CA SER A 287 -12.49 6.94 0.64
C SER A 287 -12.42 5.43 0.46
N LEU A 288 -13.55 4.72 0.63
CA LEU A 288 -13.67 3.26 0.57
C LEU A 288 -12.72 2.52 1.54
N HIS A 289 -12.55 3.04 2.76
CA HIS A 289 -11.85 2.30 3.81
C HIS A 289 -12.70 1.12 4.28
N ASP A 290 -12.08 -0.05 4.45
CA ASP A 290 -12.79 -1.26 4.86
C ASP A 290 -13.16 -1.24 6.35
N SER A 291 -12.39 -0.57 7.19
CA SER A 291 -12.62 -0.52 8.63
C SER A 291 -12.69 0.90 9.18
N TRP A 292 -13.54 1.09 10.17
CA TRP A 292 -13.64 2.34 10.93
C TRP A 292 -12.35 2.66 11.69
N GLY A 293 -11.63 1.67 12.20
CA GLY A 293 -10.34 1.86 12.85
C GLY A 293 -9.29 2.55 11.97
N SER A 294 -9.44 2.45 10.63
CA SER A 294 -8.60 3.20 9.69
C SER A 294 -9.02 4.68 9.57
N LEU A 295 -10.25 5.01 9.96
CA LEU A 295 -10.82 6.36 9.88
C LEU A 295 -10.84 7.08 11.25
N GLU A 296 -10.56 6.37 12.34
CA GLU A 296 -10.56 6.91 13.71
C GLU A 296 -9.74 8.19 13.85
N ARG A 297 -8.63 8.30 13.13
CA ARG A 297 -7.75 9.48 13.10
C ARG A 297 -8.44 10.75 12.60
N TYR A 298 -9.55 10.63 11.87
CA TYR A 298 -10.29 11.76 11.31
C TYR A 298 -11.44 12.24 12.22
N VAL A 299 -11.72 11.53 13.32
CA VAL A 299 -12.82 11.87 14.25
C VAL A 299 -12.57 13.22 14.94
N SER A 300 -11.32 13.52 15.28
CA SER A 300 -10.93 14.69 16.08
C SER A 300 -10.05 15.66 15.29
N VAL A 301 -10.23 15.74 13.98
CA VAL A 301 -9.47 16.68 13.14
C VAL A 301 -9.87 18.12 13.46
N LYS A 302 -8.89 18.96 13.83
CA LYS A 302 -9.09 20.41 13.97
C LYS A 302 -9.01 21.05 12.59
N ARG A 303 -10.01 21.86 12.26
CA ARG A 303 -10.05 22.59 10.99
C ARG A 303 -8.86 23.55 10.86
N ARG A 304 -8.11 23.41 9.79
CA ARG A 304 -7.05 24.35 9.40
C ARG A 304 -7.67 25.66 8.93
N LYS A 305 -7.00 26.79 9.20
CA LYS A 305 -7.52 28.13 8.82
C LYS A 305 -7.60 28.32 7.30
N GLN A 306 -6.63 27.76 6.57
CA GLN A 306 -6.57 27.84 5.11
C GLN A 306 -6.04 26.52 4.55
N THR A 307 -6.67 26.03 3.49
CA THR A 307 -6.18 24.90 2.70
C THR A 307 -6.10 25.32 1.23
N LEU A 308 -4.96 25.08 0.61
CA LEU A 308 -4.78 25.31 -0.82
C LEU A 308 -5.71 24.38 -1.61
N ASN A 309 -6.38 24.92 -2.65
CA ASN A 309 -7.13 24.12 -3.63
C ASN A 309 -6.40 24.11 -4.98
N PHE A 310 -6.92 23.32 -5.92
CA PHE A 310 -6.31 23.19 -7.25
C PHE A 310 -6.31 24.52 -8.02
N GLU A 311 -7.42 25.21 -8.02
CA GLU A 311 -7.59 26.48 -8.73
C GLU A 311 -6.59 27.53 -8.25
N ASN A 312 -6.54 27.78 -6.95
CA ASN A 312 -5.61 28.74 -6.35
C ASN A 312 -4.16 28.31 -6.59
N SER A 313 -3.88 27.00 -6.67
CA SER A 313 -2.53 26.50 -6.98
C SER A 313 -2.10 26.80 -8.40
N LEU A 314 -3.03 26.89 -9.35
CA LEU A 314 -2.76 27.26 -10.75
C LEU A 314 -2.61 28.79 -10.93
N GLU A 315 -3.47 29.58 -10.31
CA GLU A 315 -3.39 31.05 -10.38
C GLU A 315 -2.04 31.58 -9.90
N LEU A 316 -1.47 30.96 -8.88
CA LEU A 316 -0.14 31.30 -8.37
C LEU A 316 1.01 30.70 -9.21
N THR A 317 0.72 29.95 -10.29
CA THR A 317 1.72 29.40 -11.22
C THR A 317 1.77 30.14 -12.57
N SER A 318 0.78 30.99 -12.84
CA SER A 318 0.76 31.87 -14.00
C SER A 318 1.67 33.08 -13.78
#